data_2832ac93e531ed608dbb8389e3a0a8cd
#
_entry.id   2832ac93e531ed608dbb8389e3a0a8cd
#
_cell.length_a   1.000
_cell.length_b   1.000
_cell.length_c   1.000
_cell.angle_alpha   90.00
_cell.angle_beta   90.00
_cell.angle_gamma   90.00
#
_symmetry.space_group_name_H-M   'P 1'
#
loop_
_entity.id
_entity.type
_entity.pdbx_description
1 polymer ?
#
loop_
_entity_poly.entity_id
_entity_poly.type
_entity_poly.pdbx_seq_one_letter_code
_entity_poly.pdbx_strand_id
1 'polypeptide(L)'
;GMKEGRSIYLKESDRELTATSFPDHIIHTGATVSKGDVILTYGKEAVSIGINGVFPNYPSLEAIKIKEGRFVNVRDMEERRKIIVLHEKTVKNLFPHTSPIGKYLNAQGISYQVVGIYTDQNSFSPSALVPFTTLQTIYQKGDSIDNITFTTKGLTNEATNEQFEAEYRQALGLKKQFSPTDEGAIWIWNRFTQYLQQQKA
;
A
#
# COMPACT_ATOMS: atom_id res chain seq x y z
N GLY A 1 -32.47 -4.17 5.32
CA GLY A 1 -31.97 -2.84 5.60
C GLY A 1 -30.54 -2.87 6.10
N MET A 2 -29.66 -2.12 5.46
CA MET A 2 -28.29 -1.99 5.87
C MET A 2 -28.21 -1.07 7.09
N LYS A 3 -27.42 -1.46 8.10
CA LYS A 3 -27.31 -0.68 9.32
C LYS A 3 -26.37 0.52 9.09
N GLU A 4 -26.84 1.72 9.39
CA GLU A 4 -25.98 2.91 9.44
C GLU A 4 -24.86 2.73 10.46
N GLY A 5 -23.69 3.24 10.14
CA GLY A 5 -22.52 3.22 11.04
C GLY A 5 -21.74 1.91 11.10
N ARG A 6 -22.02 0.95 10.20
CA ARG A 6 -21.23 -0.28 10.12
C ARG A 6 -19.87 -0.02 9.46
N SER A 7 -18.79 -0.37 10.14
CA SER A 7 -17.47 -0.38 9.56
C SER A 7 -17.29 -1.53 8.57
N ILE A 8 -16.77 -1.23 7.39
CA ILE A 8 -16.42 -2.22 6.36
C ILE A 8 -14.91 -2.38 6.36
N TYR A 9 -14.45 -3.62 6.64
CA TYR A 9 -13.03 -3.94 6.67
C TYR A 9 -12.65 -4.75 5.43
N LEU A 10 -11.58 -4.34 4.75
CA LEU A 10 -10.98 -5.10 3.67
C LEU A 10 -10.14 -6.25 4.21
N LYS A 11 -10.15 -7.38 3.51
CA LYS A 11 -9.39 -8.59 3.83
C LYS A 11 -8.59 -9.07 2.63
N GLU A 12 -7.60 -9.91 2.86
CA GLU A 12 -6.78 -10.52 1.81
C GLU A 12 -7.64 -11.26 0.78
N SER A 13 -8.73 -11.89 1.20
CA SER A 13 -9.67 -12.54 0.29
C SER A 13 -10.39 -11.56 -0.66
N ASP A 14 -10.47 -10.28 -0.30
CA ASP A 14 -11.01 -9.22 -1.19
C ASP A 14 -10.01 -8.88 -2.30
N ARG A 15 -8.71 -8.94 -2.02
CA ARG A 15 -7.66 -8.82 -3.04
C ARG A 15 -7.72 -10.00 -4.01
N GLU A 16 -7.90 -11.22 -3.53
CA GLU A 16 -8.05 -12.39 -4.37
C GLU A 16 -9.30 -12.30 -5.26
N LEU A 17 -10.43 -11.83 -4.70
CA LEU A 17 -11.64 -11.55 -5.48
C LEU A 17 -11.36 -10.53 -6.59
N THR A 18 -10.63 -9.46 -6.29
CA THR A 18 -10.23 -8.44 -7.27
C THR A 18 -9.41 -9.06 -8.40
N ALA A 19 -8.44 -9.90 -8.08
CA ALA A 19 -7.57 -10.55 -9.06
C ALA A 19 -8.33 -11.52 -9.98
N THR A 20 -9.32 -12.24 -9.44
CA THR A 20 -10.00 -13.33 -10.17
C THR A 20 -11.28 -12.93 -10.86
N SER A 21 -11.98 -11.89 -10.39
CA SER A 21 -13.28 -11.48 -10.94
C SER A 21 -13.20 -10.67 -12.22
N PHE A 22 -12.06 -10.04 -12.50
CA PHE A 22 -11.88 -9.14 -13.64
C PHE A 22 -10.61 -9.45 -14.44
N PRO A 23 -10.43 -10.69 -14.94
CA PRO A 23 -9.18 -11.10 -15.60
C PRO A 23 -8.89 -10.33 -16.88
N ASP A 24 -9.92 -9.79 -17.54
CA ASP A 24 -9.75 -9.02 -18.78
C ASP A 24 -9.28 -7.58 -18.53
N HIS A 25 -9.48 -7.05 -17.33
CA HIS A 25 -9.19 -5.65 -16.99
C HIS A 25 -8.11 -5.48 -15.95
N ILE A 26 -7.92 -6.43 -15.05
CA ILE A 26 -6.93 -6.35 -13.97
C ILE A 26 -5.70 -7.18 -14.32
N ILE A 27 -4.53 -6.53 -14.37
CA ILE A 27 -3.25 -7.15 -14.70
C ILE A 27 -2.53 -7.62 -13.43
N HIS A 28 -2.42 -6.72 -12.46
CA HIS A 28 -1.69 -6.96 -11.21
C HIS A 28 -2.51 -6.46 -10.03
N THR A 29 -2.44 -7.17 -8.93
CA THR A 29 -3.03 -6.75 -7.65
C THR A 29 -1.98 -6.76 -6.56
N GLY A 30 -2.16 -5.88 -5.58
CA GLY A 30 -1.42 -5.84 -4.35
C GLY A 30 -2.32 -5.38 -3.22
N ALA A 31 -1.81 -5.44 -2.01
CA ALA A 31 -2.49 -4.93 -0.84
C ALA A 31 -1.51 -4.16 0.04
N THR A 32 -2.03 -3.24 0.84
CA THR A 32 -1.26 -2.57 1.89
C THR A 32 -1.98 -2.69 3.22
N VAL A 33 -1.18 -2.78 4.28
CA VAL A 33 -1.62 -2.69 5.66
C VAL A 33 -0.72 -1.68 6.36
N SER A 34 -1.29 -0.85 7.24
CA SER A 34 -0.57 0.28 7.80
C SER A 34 -0.56 0.26 9.32
N LYS A 35 0.51 0.81 9.88
CA LYS A 35 0.62 1.17 11.29
C LYS A 35 1.06 2.63 11.36
N GLY A 36 0.21 3.50 11.93
CA GLY A 36 0.50 4.92 12.10
C GLY A 36 1.36 5.22 13.33
N ASP A 37 2.04 6.36 13.29
CA ASP A 37 2.74 6.95 14.45
C ASP A 37 3.75 6.00 15.11
N VAL A 38 4.62 5.39 14.32
CA VAL A 38 5.70 4.55 14.82
C VAL A 38 6.96 5.38 14.94
N ILE A 39 7.61 5.31 16.12
CA ILE A 39 8.87 6.00 16.35
C ILE A 39 10.03 5.10 15.91
N LEU A 40 10.74 5.55 14.87
CA LEU A 40 11.98 4.93 14.40
C LEU A 40 13.16 5.64 15.02
N THR A 41 14.13 4.89 15.54
CA THR A 41 15.36 5.44 16.12
C THR A 41 16.60 4.79 15.53
N TYR A 42 17.64 5.60 15.35
CA TYR A 42 18.99 5.14 15.03
C TYR A 42 19.99 6.03 15.79
N GLY A 43 20.76 5.42 16.69
CA GLY A 43 21.59 6.21 17.60
C GLY A 43 20.75 7.18 18.41
N LYS A 44 21.09 8.47 18.34
CA LYS A 44 20.35 9.55 19.00
C LYS A 44 19.27 10.20 18.13
N GLU A 45 19.15 9.79 16.87
CA GLU A 45 18.16 10.33 15.95
C GLU A 45 16.84 9.58 16.07
N ALA A 46 15.72 10.29 15.93
CA ALA A 46 14.39 9.72 16.00
C ALA A 46 13.43 10.43 15.02
N VAL A 47 12.52 9.68 14.43
CA VAL A 47 11.42 10.19 13.62
C VAL A 47 10.14 9.44 13.95
N SER A 48 9.00 10.12 13.87
CA SER A 48 7.68 9.48 14.00
C SER A 48 7.02 9.47 12.64
N ILE A 49 6.80 8.27 12.10
CA ILE A 49 6.20 8.09 10.77
C ILE A 49 5.29 6.86 10.75
N GLY A 50 4.46 6.76 9.71
CA GLY A 50 3.71 5.55 9.43
C GLY A 50 4.61 4.46 8.82
N ILE A 51 4.25 3.21 9.06
CA ILE A 51 4.85 2.04 8.39
C ILE A 51 3.77 1.35 7.58
N ASN A 52 4.07 1.08 6.31
CA ASN A 52 3.19 0.32 5.42
C ASN A 52 3.80 -1.06 5.13
N GLY A 53 3.00 -2.09 5.33
CA GLY A 53 3.28 -3.43 4.82
C GLY A 53 2.86 -3.53 3.36
N VAL A 54 3.77 -3.91 2.48
CA VAL A 54 3.59 -3.84 1.04
C VAL A 54 4.00 -5.14 0.35
N PHE A 55 3.45 -5.35 -0.85
CA PHE A 55 3.82 -6.46 -1.73
C PHE A 55 5.03 -6.06 -2.61
N PRO A 56 5.77 -7.03 -3.15
CA PRO A 56 6.92 -6.77 -4.01
C PRO A 56 6.60 -5.93 -5.27
N ASN A 57 5.37 -5.96 -5.76
CA ASN A 57 4.93 -5.18 -6.92
C ASN A 57 4.53 -3.73 -6.61
N TYR A 58 4.61 -3.32 -5.34
CA TYR A 58 4.26 -1.97 -4.90
C TYR A 58 4.94 -0.84 -5.71
N PRO A 59 6.24 -0.92 -6.06
CA PRO A 59 6.88 0.12 -6.85
C PRO A 59 6.21 0.39 -8.20
N SER A 60 5.75 -0.66 -8.87
CA SER A 60 5.04 -0.54 -10.16
C SER A 60 3.64 0.06 -9.99
N LEU A 61 2.95 -0.31 -8.90
CA LEU A 61 1.58 0.13 -8.63
C LEU A 61 1.52 1.59 -8.15
N GLU A 62 2.51 2.02 -7.34
CA GLU A 62 2.52 3.32 -6.67
C GLU A 62 3.52 4.32 -7.26
N ALA A 63 4.15 4.00 -8.38
CA ALA A 63 5.09 4.87 -9.08
C ALA A 63 6.22 5.41 -8.18
N ILE A 64 6.78 4.55 -7.34
CA ILE A 64 7.98 4.83 -6.58
C ILE A 64 9.23 4.28 -7.30
N LYS A 65 10.38 4.87 -7.00
CA LYS A 65 11.67 4.43 -7.56
C LYS A 65 12.62 4.06 -6.44
N ILE A 66 13.37 2.98 -6.63
CA ILE A 66 14.45 2.62 -5.73
C ILE A 66 15.69 3.42 -6.10
N LYS A 67 16.12 4.26 -5.17
CA LYS A 67 17.29 5.12 -5.34
C LYS A 67 18.60 4.40 -5.02
N GLU A 68 18.59 3.56 -3.99
CA GLU A 68 19.74 2.80 -3.51
C GLU A 68 19.27 1.50 -2.85
N GLY A 69 20.09 0.46 -2.95
CA GLY A 69 19.73 -0.85 -2.38
C GLY A 69 18.69 -1.59 -3.18
N ARG A 70 17.75 -2.24 -2.48
CA ARG A 70 16.69 -3.06 -3.09
C ARG A 70 15.34 -2.81 -2.43
N PHE A 71 14.30 -3.31 -3.08
CA PHE A 71 12.94 -3.33 -2.54
C PHE A 71 12.61 -4.67 -1.87
N VAL A 72 11.44 -4.74 -1.24
CA VAL A 72 10.84 -5.97 -0.71
C VAL A 72 10.73 -7.00 -1.82
N ASN A 73 11.14 -8.22 -1.57
CA ASN A 73 11.02 -9.33 -2.50
C ASN A 73 10.13 -10.47 -1.96
N VAL A 74 9.85 -11.45 -2.80
CA VAL A 74 8.98 -12.59 -2.44
C VAL A 74 9.52 -13.35 -1.23
N ARG A 75 10.83 -13.51 -1.14
CA ARG A 75 11.46 -14.23 -0.03
C ARG A 75 11.30 -13.48 1.30
N ASP A 76 11.39 -12.15 1.27
CA ASP A 76 11.10 -11.33 2.45
C ASP A 76 9.66 -11.54 2.94
N MET A 77 8.72 -11.69 2.01
CA MET A 77 7.32 -11.98 2.31
C MET A 77 7.14 -13.37 2.92
N GLU A 78 7.70 -14.39 2.29
CA GLU A 78 7.59 -15.78 2.73
C GLU A 78 8.20 -16.02 4.12
N GLU A 79 9.36 -15.43 4.35
CA GLU A 79 10.12 -15.58 5.61
C GLU A 79 9.73 -14.52 6.66
N ARG A 80 8.83 -13.62 6.35
CA ARG A 80 8.42 -12.50 7.21
C ARG A 80 9.62 -11.74 7.78
N ARG A 81 10.54 -11.36 6.90
CA ARG A 81 11.79 -10.73 7.29
C ARG A 81 11.55 -9.33 7.86
N LYS A 82 12.29 -9.00 8.90
CA LYS A 82 12.31 -7.65 9.48
C LYS A 82 13.30 -6.77 8.72
N ILE A 83 12.91 -6.44 7.49
CA ILE A 83 13.63 -5.50 6.63
C ILE A 83 12.75 -4.27 6.35
N ILE A 84 13.38 -3.15 6.06
CA ILE A 84 12.69 -1.88 5.87
C ILE A 84 13.31 -1.11 4.71
N VAL A 85 12.44 -0.45 3.95
CA VAL A 85 12.82 0.48 2.88
C VAL A 85 12.38 1.87 3.31
N LEU A 86 13.32 2.82 3.33
CA LEU A 86 13.07 4.17 3.82
C LEU A 86 12.98 5.16 2.65
N HIS A 87 12.11 6.15 2.80
CA HIS A 87 12.09 7.30 1.89
C HIS A 87 13.36 8.14 2.09
N GLU A 88 13.85 8.76 1.02
CA GLU A 88 15.06 9.60 1.08
C GLU A 88 15.00 10.73 2.10
N LYS A 89 13.82 11.31 2.34
CA LYS A 89 13.61 12.34 3.38
C LYS A 89 13.79 11.80 4.79
N THR A 90 13.31 10.59 5.05
CA THR A 90 13.48 9.90 6.32
C THR A 90 14.95 9.56 6.57
N VAL A 91 15.67 9.15 5.52
CA VAL A 91 17.10 8.87 5.59
C VAL A 91 17.88 10.10 6.04
N LYS A 92 17.57 11.28 5.49
CA LYS A 92 18.23 12.54 5.89
C LYS A 92 18.10 12.84 7.37
N ASN A 93 16.94 12.54 7.95
CA ASN A 93 16.66 12.81 9.36
C ASN A 93 17.24 11.74 10.28
N LEU A 94 17.21 10.48 9.88
CA LEU A 94 17.58 9.35 10.74
C LEU A 94 19.04 8.93 10.58
N PHE A 95 19.59 9.11 9.38
CA PHE A 95 20.98 8.78 9.03
C PHE A 95 21.72 9.99 8.43
N PRO A 96 21.91 11.09 9.19
CA PRO A 96 22.49 12.31 8.62
C PRO A 96 23.96 12.20 8.24
N HIS A 97 24.70 11.22 8.80
CA HIS A 97 26.14 11.11 8.66
C HIS A 97 26.65 9.77 8.13
N THR A 98 25.75 8.83 7.81
CA THR A 98 26.12 7.49 7.34
C THR A 98 25.13 6.95 6.35
N SER A 99 25.57 6.02 5.49
CA SER A 99 24.64 5.27 4.64
C SER A 99 23.73 4.38 5.51
N PRO A 100 22.42 4.36 5.26
CA PRO A 100 21.51 3.51 6.02
C PRO A 100 21.59 2.04 5.60
N ILE A 101 22.06 1.73 4.41
CA ILE A 101 22.01 0.38 3.84
C ILE A 101 22.79 -0.61 4.70
N GLY A 102 22.13 -1.69 5.11
CA GLY A 102 22.70 -2.72 5.97
C GLY A 102 22.67 -2.39 7.47
N LYS A 103 22.32 -1.16 7.84
CA LYS A 103 22.19 -0.75 9.25
C LYS A 103 20.88 -1.23 9.85
N TYR A 104 20.86 -1.38 11.17
CA TYR A 104 19.66 -1.76 11.92
C TYR A 104 19.11 -0.54 12.64
N LEU A 105 17.85 -0.27 12.45
CA LEU A 105 17.11 0.73 13.22
C LEU A 105 16.15 0.05 14.20
N ASN A 106 15.72 0.80 15.21
CA ASN A 106 14.71 0.35 16.16
C ASN A 106 13.38 1.04 15.89
N ALA A 107 12.32 0.26 15.88
CA ALA A 107 10.94 0.74 15.77
C ALA A 107 10.16 0.26 16.98
N GLN A 108 10.22 1.03 18.07
CA GLN A 108 9.51 0.74 19.32
C GLN A 108 9.76 -0.69 19.85
N GLY A 109 11.03 -1.11 19.90
CA GLY A 109 11.46 -2.41 20.36
C GLY A 109 11.67 -3.46 19.27
N ILE A 110 11.29 -3.17 18.02
CA ILE A 110 11.50 -4.05 16.88
C ILE A 110 12.71 -3.57 16.09
N SER A 111 13.66 -4.48 15.82
CA SER A 111 14.84 -4.20 15.01
C SER A 111 14.58 -4.52 13.54
N TYR A 112 14.76 -3.55 12.66
CA TYR A 112 14.67 -3.72 11.21
C TYR A 112 16.00 -3.42 10.55
N GLN A 113 16.38 -4.21 9.56
CA GLN A 113 17.53 -3.91 8.71
C GLN A 113 17.10 -3.08 7.50
N VAL A 114 17.78 -1.96 7.28
CA VAL A 114 17.54 -1.12 6.11
C VAL A 114 18.17 -1.79 4.87
N VAL A 115 17.34 -2.06 3.85
CA VAL A 115 17.78 -2.71 2.62
C VAL A 115 17.67 -1.83 1.38
N GLY A 116 16.93 -0.73 1.46
CA GLY A 116 16.75 0.17 0.32
C GLY A 116 16.30 1.57 0.71
N ILE A 117 16.48 2.47 -0.23
CA ILE A 117 16.01 3.85 -0.18
C ILE A 117 15.13 4.07 -1.40
N TYR A 118 13.95 4.65 -1.20
CA TYR A 118 13.06 4.99 -2.30
C TYR A 118 12.79 6.49 -2.38
N THR A 119 12.35 6.90 -3.54
CA THR A 119 11.89 8.26 -3.83
C THR A 119 10.57 8.22 -4.58
N ASP A 120 9.78 9.26 -4.45
CA ASP A 120 8.57 9.49 -5.20
C ASP A 120 8.44 10.97 -5.58
N GLN A 121 7.45 11.31 -6.43
CA GLN A 121 7.35 12.66 -6.94
C GLN A 121 6.68 13.64 -5.97
N ASN A 122 5.82 13.18 -5.05
CA ASN A 122 4.90 14.05 -4.32
C ASN A 122 4.63 13.67 -2.87
N SER A 123 5.54 12.95 -2.19
CA SER A 123 5.26 12.54 -0.82
C SER A 123 5.43 13.67 0.17
N PHE A 124 4.33 14.12 0.76
CA PHE A 124 4.33 15.11 1.83
C PHE A 124 4.71 14.48 3.17
N SER A 125 4.25 13.28 3.42
CA SER A 125 4.53 12.52 4.65
C SER A 125 4.82 11.06 4.30
N PRO A 126 6.05 10.76 3.89
CA PRO A 126 6.41 9.43 3.40
C PRO A 126 6.43 8.40 4.52
N SER A 127 5.88 7.22 4.24
CA SER A 127 5.94 6.07 5.13
C SER A 127 7.20 5.25 4.91
N ALA A 128 7.62 4.52 5.94
CA ALA A 128 8.55 3.42 5.78
C ALA A 128 7.82 2.19 5.24
N LEU A 129 8.50 1.36 4.46
CA LEU A 129 7.91 0.21 3.79
C LEU A 129 8.56 -1.08 4.30
N VAL A 130 7.74 -2.04 4.68
CA VAL A 130 8.17 -3.37 5.15
C VAL A 130 7.39 -4.45 4.40
N PRO A 131 7.80 -5.73 4.45
CA PRO A 131 7.00 -6.79 3.85
C PRO A 131 5.59 -6.83 4.48
N PHE A 132 4.58 -7.01 3.64
CA PHE A 132 3.19 -7.08 4.08
C PHE A 132 2.98 -8.12 5.20
N THR A 133 3.52 -9.32 5.02
CA THR A 133 3.40 -10.42 5.99
C THR A 133 4.11 -10.12 7.31
N THR A 134 5.23 -9.40 7.26
CA THR A 134 5.96 -8.95 8.45
C THR A 134 5.11 -8.02 9.31
N LEU A 135 4.48 -7.01 8.67
CA LEU A 135 3.65 -6.05 9.40
C LEU A 135 2.40 -6.71 9.98
N GLN A 136 1.74 -7.58 9.22
CA GLN A 136 0.58 -8.34 9.71
C GLN A 136 0.93 -9.12 10.99
N THR A 137 2.08 -9.77 11.00
CA THR A 137 2.53 -10.62 12.11
C THR A 137 2.91 -9.78 13.33
N ILE A 138 3.72 -8.73 13.14
CA ILE A 138 4.24 -7.90 14.23
C ILE A 138 3.13 -7.12 14.94
N TYR A 139 2.21 -6.54 14.17
CA TYR A 139 1.13 -5.70 14.71
C TYR A 139 -0.21 -6.43 14.82
N GLN A 140 -0.21 -7.75 14.69
CA GLN A 140 -1.39 -8.61 14.88
C GLN A 140 -2.59 -8.16 14.05
N LYS A 141 -2.36 -7.82 12.79
CA LYS A 141 -3.40 -7.33 11.86
C LYS A 141 -4.31 -8.45 11.33
N GLY A 142 -3.96 -9.72 11.57
CA GLY A 142 -4.71 -10.85 11.05
C GLY A 142 -4.74 -10.85 9.52
N ASP A 143 -5.92 -11.03 8.93
CA ASP A 143 -6.16 -10.98 7.50
C ASP A 143 -6.65 -9.61 7.00
N SER A 144 -6.72 -8.60 7.89
CA SER A 144 -7.15 -7.24 7.55
C SER A 144 -6.13 -6.55 6.64
N ILE A 145 -6.63 -5.79 5.68
CA ILE A 145 -5.85 -4.92 4.81
C ILE A 145 -6.51 -3.54 4.75
N ASP A 146 -5.71 -2.49 4.50
CA ASP A 146 -6.23 -1.12 4.43
C ASP A 146 -6.59 -0.74 3.00
N ASN A 147 -5.77 -1.16 2.04
CA ASN A 147 -5.97 -0.85 0.63
C ASN A 147 -5.74 -2.06 -0.24
N ILE A 148 -6.50 -2.14 -1.32
CA ILE A 148 -6.23 -3.01 -2.46
C ILE A 148 -5.77 -2.11 -3.60
N THR A 149 -4.62 -2.43 -4.18
CA THR A 149 -4.08 -1.75 -5.35
C THR A 149 -4.08 -2.69 -6.54
N PHE A 150 -4.37 -2.16 -7.71
CA PHE A 150 -4.37 -2.95 -8.94
C PHE A 150 -4.05 -2.07 -10.15
N THR A 151 -3.50 -2.68 -11.19
CA THR A 151 -3.35 -2.07 -12.51
C THR A 151 -4.39 -2.63 -13.46
N THR A 152 -4.91 -1.78 -14.35
CA THR A 152 -5.95 -2.13 -15.30
C THR A 152 -5.46 -2.02 -16.74
N LYS A 153 -6.14 -2.73 -17.65
CA LYS A 153 -5.96 -2.64 -19.10
C LYS A 153 -7.32 -2.58 -19.78
N GLY A 154 -7.36 -2.05 -20.99
CA GLY A 154 -8.58 -1.97 -21.81
C GLY A 154 -9.59 -0.91 -21.36
N LEU A 155 -9.27 -0.10 -20.36
CA LEU A 155 -10.08 1.03 -19.91
C LEU A 155 -9.63 2.30 -20.64
N THR A 156 -10.05 2.45 -21.89
CA THR A 156 -9.52 3.46 -22.82
C THR A 156 -10.30 4.77 -22.81
N ASN A 157 -11.49 4.82 -22.21
CA ASN A 157 -12.33 6.01 -22.13
C ASN A 157 -13.08 6.08 -20.79
N GLU A 158 -13.71 7.23 -20.53
CA GLU A 158 -14.43 7.51 -19.30
C GLU A 158 -15.59 6.51 -19.07
N ALA A 159 -16.35 6.19 -20.11
CA ALA A 159 -17.52 5.30 -19.99
C ALA A 159 -17.12 3.87 -19.59
N THR A 160 -16.08 3.31 -20.20
CA THR A 160 -15.58 1.97 -19.84
C THR A 160 -14.97 1.94 -18.43
N ASN A 161 -14.33 3.02 -18.03
CA ASN A 161 -13.77 3.17 -16.69
C ASN A 161 -14.86 3.25 -15.62
N GLU A 162 -15.90 4.05 -15.84
CA GLU A 162 -17.05 4.15 -14.93
C GLU A 162 -17.80 2.82 -14.82
N GLN A 163 -17.98 2.11 -15.92
CA GLN A 163 -18.60 0.80 -15.93
C GLN A 163 -17.77 -0.20 -15.10
N PHE A 164 -16.46 -0.22 -15.26
CA PHE A 164 -15.57 -1.09 -14.47
C PHE A 164 -15.68 -0.79 -12.97
N GLU A 165 -15.63 0.48 -12.58
CA GLU A 165 -15.77 0.87 -11.17
C GLU A 165 -17.11 0.44 -10.58
N ALA A 166 -18.21 0.58 -11.34
CA ALA A 166 -19.53 0.15 -10.92
C ALA A 166 -19.60 -1.37 -10.73
N GLU A 167 -19.06 -2.14 -11.67
CA GLU A 167 -19.01 -3.61 -11.59
C GLU A 167 -18.14 -4.08 -10.40
N TYR A 168 -17.01 -3.41 -10.16
CA TYR A 168 -16.13 -3.71 -9.03
C TYR A 168 -16.82 -3.45 -7.69
N ARG A 169 -17.51 -2.31 -7.55
CA ARG A 169 -18.33 -1.99 -6.36
C ARG A 169 -19.44 -3.01 -6.16
N GLN A 170 -20.09 -3.47 -7.23
CA GLN A 170 -21.12 -4.50 -7.16
C GLN A 170 -20.57 -5.82 -6.64
N ALA A 171 -19.41 -6.28 -7.16
CA ALA A 171 -18.79 -7.52 -6.73
C ALA A 171 -18.40 -7.49 -5.25
N LEU A 172 -17.74 -6.41 -4.79
CA LEU A 172 -17.42 -6.23 -3.38
C LEU A 172 -18.66 -6.03 -2.51
N GLY A 173 -19.67 -5.33 -3.02
CA GLY A 173 -20.93 -5.11 -2.32
C GLY A 173 -21.66 -6.40 -1.98
N LEU A 174 -21.70 -7.35 -2.91
CA LEU A 174 -22.27 -8.68 -2.68
C LEU A 174 -21.50 -9.45 -1.60
N LYS A 175 -20.18 -9.41 -1.63
CA LYS A 175 -19.32 -10.07 -0.63
C LYS A 175 -19.38 -9.40 0.73
N LYS A 176 -19.36 -8.07 0.78
CA LYS A 176 -19.28 -7.26 2.01
C LYS A 176 -20.64 -6.78 2.52
N GLN A 177 -21.71 -7.06 1.81
CA GLN A 177 -23.09 -6.70 2.18
C GLN A 177 -23.29 -5.17 2.31
N PHE A 178 -22.79 -4.40 1.34
CA PHE A 178 -23.11 -2.97 1.19
C PHE A 178 -23.82 -2.71 -0.15
N SER A 179 -24.47 -1.54 -0.26
CA SER A 179 -25.10 -1.14 -1.53
C SER A 179 -24.04 -0.76 -2.57
N PRO A 180 -24.17 -1.21 -3.83
CA PRO A 180 -23.27 -0.77 -4.91
C PRO A 180 -23.29 0.74 -5.17
N THR A 181 -24.36 1.42 -4.74
CA THR A 181 -24.52 2.88 -4.88
C THR A 181 -24.00 3.65 -3.67
N ASP A 182 -23.54 2.97 -2.62
CA ASP A 182 -22.95 3.61 -1.44
C ASP A 182 -21.48 3.92 -1.70
N GLU A 183 -21.21 5.10 -2.23
CA GLU A 183 -19.86 5.58 -2.52
C GLU A 183 -19.00 5.75 -1.27
N GLY A 184 -19.63 5.93 -0.10
CA GLY A 184 -18.94 6.03 1.18
C GLY A 184 -18.47 4.70 1.75
N ALA A 185 -19.00 3.57 1.26
CA ALA A 185 -18.63 2.25 1.75
C ALA A 185 -17.20 1.85 1.36
N ILE A 186 -16.82 2.14 0.12
CA ILE A 186 -15.46 1.93 -0.41
C ILE A 186 -15.09 3.11 -1.29
N TRP A 187 -13.91 3.65 -1.03
CA TRP A 187 -13.34 4.70 -1.86
C TRP A 187 -12.41 4.08 -2.91
N ILE A 188 -12.67 4.39 -4.19
CA ILE A 188 -11.85 3.93 -5.31
C ILE A 188 -11.10 5.13 -5.87
N TRP A 189 -9.76 5.11 -5.76
CA TRP A 189 -8.92 6.08 -6.43
C TRP A 189 -8.46 5.51 -7.77
N ASN A 190 -8.85 6.18 -8.86
CA ASN A 190 -8.49 5.79 -10.21
C ASN A 190 -7.64 6.89 -10.87
N ARG A 191 -6.36 6.59 -11.13
CA ARG A 191 -5.42 7.55 -11.76
C ARG A 191 -5.82 7.92 -13.18
N PHE A 192 -6.50 7.04 -13.89
CA PHE A 192 -7.02 7.31 -15.24
C PHE A 192 -8.07 8.41 -15.22
N THR A 193 -8.98 8.39 -14.28
CA THR A 193 -9.99 9.45 -14.09
C THR A 193 -9.33 10.81 -13.83
N GLN A 194 -8.27 10.84 -13.01
CA GLN A 194 -7.50 12.08 -12.79
C GLN A 194 -6.84 12.60 -14.06
N TYR A 195 -6.26 11.73 -14.86
CA TYR A 195 -5.63 12.08 -16.12
C TYR A 195 -6.64 12.72 -17.08
N LEU A 196 -7.83 12.15 -17.22
CA LEU A 196 -8.91 12.69 -18.03
C LEU A 196 -9.41 14.06 -17.54
N GLN A 197 -9.50 14.25 -16.23
CA GLN A 197 -9.89 15.54 -15.63
C GLN A 197 -8.84 16.63 -15.89
N GLN A 198 -7.55 16.30 -15.84
CA GLN A 198 -6.48 17.25 -16.16
C GLN A 198 -6.45 17.66 -17.63
N GLN A 199 -6.89 16.79 -18.54
CA GLN A 199 -6.96 17.13 -19.96
C GLN A 199 -8.18 18.01 -20.32
N LYS A 200 -9.20 18.06 -19.47
CA LYS A 200 -10.40 18.90 -19.67
C LYS A 200 -10.23 20.33 -19.09
N ALA A 201 -9.16 20.60 -18.34
CA ALA A 201 -8.84 21.91 -17.78
C ALA A 201 -7.88 22.68 -18.66
#